data_a6a06cd7091d9378e093892b2863515d
#
_entry.id   a6a06cd7091d9378e093892b2863515d
#
_cell.length_a   1.000
_cell.length_b   1.000
_cell.length_c   1.000
_cell.angle_alpha   90.00
_cell.angle_beta   90.00
_cell.angle_gamma   90.00
#
_symmetry.space_group_name_H-M   'P 1'
#
loop_
_entity.id
_entity.type
_entity.pdbx_description
1 polymer ?
#
loop_
_entity_poly.entity_id
_entity_poly.type
_entity_poly.pdbx_seq_one_letter_code
_entity_poly.pdbx_strand_id
1 'polypeptide(L)'
;LEYETKFNNRKNYPDIFAQFKYVIENMKNPLNGLYYHAIDVSREAFWCDKVTGLSQQCWLRASGWFAMALLDTLDKIDNSDHKYDAECKMLEDAFVDLINSMLKYQDESGMWYQVVNYGGMKNNYLETSGSSIMAYSLLKGVRLGYLPESYREYAEKAIDDQIDKLNELKDKYSEIINLIGTSWDDYNKKLKYSAEIADMTFTEME
;
A
#
# COMPACT_ATOMS: atom_id res chain seq x y z
N LEU A 1 -10.37 14.78 1.19
CA LEU A 1 -10.14 15.77 0.17
C LEU A 1 -11.36 15.97 -0.75
N GLU A 2 -11.87 14.93 -1.43
CA GLU A 2 -13.02 15.06 -2.35
C GLU A 2 -14.28 15.70 -1.71
N TYR A 3 -14.57 15.37 -0.44
CA TYR A 3 -15.65 16.02 0.29
C TYR A 3 -15.45 17.54 0.39
N GLU A 4 -14.23 17.96 0.73
CA GLU A 4 -13.86 19.36 0.84
C GLU A 4 -13.99 20.09 -0.50
N THR A 5 -13.62 19.42 -1.59
CA THR A 5 -13.76 19.94 -2.96
C THR A 5 -15.23 20.12 -3.32
N LYS A 6 -16.06 19.08 -3.10
CA LYS A 6 -17.45 19.04 -3.59
C LYS A 6 -18.43 19.81 -2.72
N PHE A 7 -18.23 19.84 -1.40
CA PHE A 7 -19.25 20.27 -0.44
C PHE A 7 -18.82 21.36 0.52
N ASN A 8 -17.51 21.64 0.68
CA ASN A 8 -17.01 22.56 1.69
C ASN A 8 -16.09 23.65 1.16
N ASN A 9 -16.10 23.87 -0.15
CA ASN A 9 -15.31 24.91 -0.83
C ASN A 9 -13.83 24.92 -0.41
N ARG A 10 -13.22 23.75 -0.29
CA ARG A 10 -11.80 23.53 0.08
C ARG A 10 -11.39 24.11 1.43
N LYS A 11 -12.35 24.33 2.34
CA LYS A 11 -12.11 25.01 3.63
C LYS A 11 -11.01 24.35 4.47
N ASN A 12 -10.98 23.00 4.50
CA ASN A 12 -10.04 22.24 5.32
C ASN A 12 -8.81 21.73 4.53
N TYR A 13 -8.57 22.18 3.31
CA TYR A 13 -7.36 21.86 2.56
C TYR A 13 -6.08 22.18 3.36
N PRO A 14 -5.95 23.35 4.03
CA PRO A 14 -4.75 23.63 4.83
C PRO A 14 -4.48 22.58 5.91
N ASP A 15 -5.51 22.06 6.57
CA ASP A 15 -5.37 21.00 7.58
C ASP A 15 -4.93 19.68 6.94
N ILE A 16 -5.53 19.31 5.80
CA ILE A 16 -5.15 18.09 5.06
C ILE A 16 -3.66 18.15 4.67
N PHE A 17 -3.20 19.28 4.12
CA PHE A 17 -1.79 19.44 3.78
C PHE A 17 -0.87 19.47 4.99
N ALA A 18 -1.32 20.06 6.11
CA ALA A 18 -0.55 20.06 7.35
C ALA A 18 -0.32 18.63 7.87
N GLN A 19 -1.30 17.74 7.75
CA GLN A 19 -1.17 16.33 8.13
C GLN A 19 -0.17 15.59 7.24
N PHE A 20 -0.22 15.76 5.92
CA PHE A 20 0.79 15.21 5.02
C PHE A 20 2.19 15.74 5.34
N LYS A 21 2.31 17.04 5.50
CA LYS A 21 3.57 17.70 5.85
C LYS A 21 4.15 17.13 7.15
N TYR A 22 3.31 16.93 8.16
CA TYR A 22 3.75 16.35 9.43
C TYR A 22 4.35 14.95 9.23
N VAL A 23 3.71 14.08 8.46
CA VAL A 23 4.23 12.74 8.15
C VAL A 23 5.56 12.84 7.40
N ILE A 24 5.62 13.67 6.36
CA ILE A 24 6.82 13.86 5.51
C ILE A 24 8.02 14.32 6.35
N GLU A 25 7.82 15.27 7.23
CA GLU A 25 8.90 15.89 8.02
C GLU A 25 9.32 15.05 9.24
N ASN A 26 8.40 14.29 9.84
CA ASN A 26 8.65 13.64 11.13
C ASN A 26 8.78 12.13 11.09
N MET A 27 8.31 11.47 10.02
CA MET A 27 8.27 10.01 10.00
C MET A 27 9.20 9.37 8.98
N LYS A 28 9.93 10.16 8.20
CA LYS A 28 10.89 9.65 7.23
C LYS A 28 12.20 9.24 7.91
N ASN A 29 12.69 8.05 7.56
CA ASN A 29 14.02 7.60 7.95
C ASN A 29 15.07 8.24 7.02
N PRO A 30 15.94 9.12 7.51
CA PRO A 30 16.89 9.84 6.66
C PRO A 30 17.99 8.93 6.08
N LEU A 31 18.18 7.72 6.62
CA LEU A 31 19.23 6.80 6.18
C LEU A 31 18.84 5.99 4.95
N ASN A 32 17.55 5.67 4.80
CA ASN A 32 17.06 4.80 3.74
C ASN A 32 15.89 5.37 2.93
N GLY A 33 15.33 6.50 3.35
CA GLY A 33 14.22 7.17 2.68
C GLY A 33 12.84 6.53 2.89
N LEU A 34 12.76 5.42 3.63
CA LEU A 34 11.49 4.79 3.99
C LEU A 34 10.79 5.57 5.11
N TYR A 35 9.48 5.33 5.27
CA TYR A 35 8.72 5.93 6.35
C TYR A 35 8.45 4.91 7.46
N TYR A 36 8.65 5.34 8.69
CA TYR A 36 8.18 4.61 9.87
C TYR A 36 6.66 4.58 9.87
N HIS A 37 6.06 3.47 10.30
CA HIS A 37 4.61 3.28 10.17
C HIS A 37 3.77 3.97 11.25
N ALA A 38 4.40 4.44 12.34
CA ALA A 38 3.72 5.10 13.44
C ALA A 38 4.66 6.03 14.21
N ILE A 39 4.06 7.05 14.83
CA ILE A 39 4.72 7.92 15.80
C ILE A 39 3.80 8.11 17.02
N ASP A 40 4.36 7.92 18.22
CA ASP A 40 3.71 8.30 19.47
C ASP A 40 4.34 9.58 20.02
N VAL A 41 3.65 10.69 19.87
CA VAL A 41 4.11 12.01 20.33
C VAL A 41 4.34 12.06 21.84
N SER A 42 3.56 11.27 22.61
CA SER A 42 3.73 11.15 24.07
C SER A 42 4.97 10.34 24.45
N ARG A 43 5.47 9.47 23.55
CA ARG A 43 6.60 8.55 23.75
C ARG A 43 6.37 7.51 24.86
N GLU A 44 5.13 7.27 25.22
CA GLU A 44 4.75 6.33 26.28
C GLU A 44 4.48 4.91 25.78
N ALA A 45 4.05 4.77 24.52
CA ALA A 45 3.73 3.49 23.91
C ALA A 45 4.93 2.51 23.98
N PHE A 46 4.66 1.24 24.28
CA PHE A 46 5.71 0.23 24.45
C PHE A 46 6.51 -0.05 23.17
N TRP A 47 5.92 0.19 22.00
CA TRP A 47 6.52 -0.06 20.69
C TRP A 47 7.36 1.10 20.15
N CYS A 48 7.24 2.29 20.70
CA CYS A 48 7.95 3.46 20.18
C CYS A 48 9.35 3.64 20.79
N ASP A 49 10.23 4.22 20.00
CA ASP A 49 11.50 4.73 20.48
C ASP A 49 11.25 5.88 21.47
N LYS A 50 11.87 5.83 22.62
CA LYS A 50 11.59 6.78 23.72
C LYS A 50 12.19 8.18 23.52
N VAL A 51 13.06 8.33 22.53
CA VAL A 51 13.67 9.63 22.18
C VAL A 51 12.88 10.30 21.06
N THR A 52 12.54 9.55 20.02
CA THR A 52 11.89 10.07 18.81
C THR A 52 10.37 9.91 18.81
N GLY A 53 9.84 8.92 19.53
CA GLY A 53 8.44 8.50 19.46
C GLY A 53 8.11 7.61 18.26
N LEU A 54 9.06 7.39 17.36
CA LEU A 54 8.86 6.62 16.13
C LEU A 54 8.76 5.12 16.40
N SER A 55 8.01 4.42 15.56
CA SER A 55 8.08 2.96 15.48
C SER A 55 9.47 2.53 14.98
N GLN A 56 9.86 1.28 15.31
CA GLN A 56 11.20 0.80 14.93
C GLN A 56 11.26 0.25 13.50
N GLN A 57 10.12 0.04 12.85
CA GLN A 57 10.02 -0.68 11.60
C GLN A 57 9.32 0.13 10.50
N CYS A 58 9.73 -0.12 9.25
CA CYS A 58 9.07 0.38 8.05
C CYS A 58 8.15 -0.74 7.51
N TRP A 59 6.87 -0.66 7.79
CA TRP A 59 5.89 -1.66 7.41
C TRP A 59 5.36 -1.42 6.00
N LEU A 60 5.41 -2.46 5.15
CA LEU A 60 5.05 -2.38 3.74
C LEU A 60 3.64 -1.79 3.49
N ARG A 61 2.61 -2.30 4.16
CA ARG A 61 1.25 -1.80 3.95
C ARG A 61 1.09 -0.33 4.33
N ALA A 62 1.75 0.10 5.40
CA ALA A 62 1.71 1.52 5.79
C ALA A 62 2.37 2.41 4.73
N SER A 63 3.52 1.99 4.19
CA SER A 63 4.18 2.69 3.07
C SER A 63 3.30 2.72 1.83
N GLY A 64 2.64 1.60 1.51
CA GLY A 64 1.70 1.50 0.39
C GLY A 64 0.49 2.43 0.55
N TRP A 65 -0.16 2.43 1.72
CA TRP A 65 -1.27 3.35 2.01
C TRP A 65 -0.85 4.80 1.92
N PHE A 66 0.36 5.14 2.36
CA PHE A 66 0.87 6.49 2.25
C PHE A 66 1.13 6.88 0.78
N ALA A 67 1.73 5.99 -0.03
CA ALA A 67 1.90 6.21 -1.46
C ALA A 67 0.56 6.43 -2.19
N MET A 68 -0.46 5.60 -1.89
CA MET A 68 -1.81 5.80 -2.42
C MET A 68 -2.41 7.13 -1.99
N ALA A 69 -2.30 7.49 -0.70
CA ALA A 69 -2.85 8.74 -0.18
C ALA A 69 -2.24 9.96 -0.87
N LEU A 70 -0.92 9.97 -1.12
CA LEU A 70 -0.24 11.03 -1.87
C LEU A 70 -0.80 11.14 -3.29
N LEU A 71 -0.84 10.02 -4.02
CA LEU A 71 -1.32 9.98 -5.40
C LEU A 71 -2.82 10.31 -5.54
N ASP A 72 -3.66 9.74 -4.67
CA ASP A 72 -5.10 9.97 -4.74
C ASP A 72 -5.43 11.42 -4.37
N THR A 73 -4.64 12.04 -3.50
CA THR A 73 -4.75 13.46 -3.21
C THR A 73 -4.38 14.31 -4.42
N LEU A 74 -3.25 14.02 -5.07
CA LEU A 74 -2.82 14.71 -6.29
C LEU A 74 -3.80 14.53 -7.46
N ASP A 75 -4.40 13.36 -7.60
CA ASP A 75 -5.40 13.05 -8.65
C ASP A 75 -6.73 13.78 -8.43
N LYS A 76 -7.09 14.08 -7.18
CA LYS A 76 -8.42 14.60 -6.79
C LYS A 76 -8.43 16.04 -6.31
N ILE A 77 -7.28 16.66 -6.18
CA ILE A 77 -7.20 18.05 -5.72
C ILE A 77 -7.77 19.01 -6.78
N ASP A 78 -8.59 19.94 -6.32
CA ASP A 78 -8.91 21.12 -7.13
C ASP A 78 -7.88 22.22 -6.85
N ASN A 79 -6.94 22.38 -7.78
CA ASN A 79 -5.92 23.42 -7.77
C ASN A 79 -5.97 24.27 -9.06
N SER A 80 -7.17 24.44 -9.63
CA SER A 80 -7.36 25.18 -10.86
C SER A 80 -6.98 26.67 -10.76
N ASP A 81 -6.97 27.20 -9.55
CA ASP A 81 -6.56 28.57 -9.23
C ASP A 81 -5.06 28.68 -8.82
N HIS A 82 -4.29 27.61 -8.91
CA HIS A 82 -2.87 27.55 -8.57
C HIS A 82 -2.53 27.93 -7.11
N LYS A 83 -3.51 27.93 -6.23
CA LYS A 83 -3.35 28.34 -4.84
C LYS A 83 -2.50 27.35 -4.02
N TYR A 84 -2.48 26.09 -4.42
CA TYR A 84 -1.85 24.99 -3.70
C TYR A 84 -0.68 24.36 -4.47
N ASP A 85 -0.04 25.11 -5.36
CA ASP A 85 1.08 24.61 -6.19
C ASP A 85 2.25 24.10 -5.33
N ALA A 86 2.57 24.81 -4.25
CA ALA A 86 3.65 24.41 -3.34
C ALA A 86 3.32 23.11 -2.59
N GLU A 87 2.09 22.98 -2.13
CA GLU A 87 1.62 21.77 -1.45
C GLU A 87 1.52 20.58 -2.41
N CYS A 88 1.02 20.79 -3.63
CA CYS A 88 1.03 19.75 -4.66
C CYS A 88 2.45 19.29 -4.97
N LYS A 89 3.40 20.22 -5.11
CA LYS A 89 4.80 19.88 -5.32
C LYS A 89 5.41 19.11 -4.17
N MET A 90 5.09 19.47 -2.94
CA MET A 90 5.51 18.73 -1.74
C MET A 90 5.00 17.28 -1.75
N LEU A 91 3.73 17.05 -2.12
CA LEU A 91 3.15 15.71 -2.20
C LEU A 91 3.79 14.90 -3.34
N GLU A 92 3.99 15.52 -4.51
CA GLU A 92 4.66 14.90 -5.65
C GLU A 92 6.09 14.45 -5.28
N ASP A 93 6.88 15.37 -4.72
CA ASP A 93 8.26 15.07 -4.31
C ASP A 93 8.31 13.94 -3.28
N ALA A 94 7.41 13.97 -2.30
CA ALA A 94 7.31 12.92 -1.29
C ALA A 94 6.92 11.56 -1.90
N PHE A 95 6.02 11.54 -2.88
CA PHE A 95 5.61 10.34 -3.58
C PHE A 95 6.78 9.75 -4.38
N VAL A 96 7.41 10.55 -5.24
CA VAL A 96 8.54 10.12 -6.09
C VAL A 96 9.69 9.58 -5.23
N ASP A 97 10.01 10.27 -4.16
CA ASP A 97 11.09 9.89 -3.26
C ASP A 97 10.77 8.60 -2.48
N LEU A 98 9.52 8.43 -2.01
CA LEU A 98 9.07 7.18 -1.39
C LEU A 98 9.18 6.01 -2.37
N ILE A 99 8.67 6.16 -3.61
CA ILE A 99 8.75 5.11 -4.63
C ILE A 99 10.22 4.74 -4.91
N ASN A 100 11.08 5.71 -5.14
CA ASN A 100 12.51 5.47 -5.37
C ASN A 100 13.18 4.74 -4.19
N SER A 101 12.75 5.01 -2.98
CA SER A 101 13.25 4.34 -1.78
C SER A 101 12.72 2.91 -1.66
N MET A 102 11.45 2.68 -1.97
CA MET A 102 10.82 1.36 -1.96
C MET A 102 11.41 0.43 -3.01
N LEU A 103 11.72 0.91 -4.21
CA LEU A 103 12.29 0.10 -5.29
C LEU A 103 13.67 -0.48 -4.93
N LYS A 104 14.44 0.14 -4.03
CA LYS A 104 15.71 -0.42 -3.54
C LYS A 104 15.53 -1.70 -2.73
N TYR A 105 14.33 -1.99 -2.28
CA TYR A 105 13.97 -3.14 -1.44
C TYR A 105 13.01 -4.10 -2.16
N GLN A 106 12.74 -3.89 -3.45
CA GLN A 106 11.98 -4.85 -4.23
C GLN A 106 12.79 -6.14 -4.39
N ASP A 107 12.18 -7.25 -4.00
CA ASP A 107 12.76 -8.58 -4.16
C ASP A 107 12.88 -8.97 -5.63
N GLU A 108 13.74 -9.93 -5.96
CA GLU A 108 13.89 -10.45 -7.33
C GLU A 108 12.60 -11.08 -7.89
N SER A 109 11.66 -11.46 -7.06
CA SER A 109 10.29 -11.83 -7.46
C SER A 109 9.44 -10.64 -7.92
N GLY A 110 9.84 -9.41 -7.63
CA GLY A 110 9.04 -8.21 -7.85
C GLY A 110 8.19 -7.77 -6.65
N MET A 111 8.03 -8.61 -5.65
CA MET A 111 7.29 -8.30 -4.43
C MET A 111 8.16 -7.60 -3.38
N TRP A 112 7.55 -7.20 -2.28
CA TRP A 112 8.25 -6.65 -1.12
C TRP A 112 7.96 -7.46 0.14
N TYR A 113 8.95 -7.48 1.02
CA TYR A 113 8.79 -8.08 2.36
C TYR A 113 7.89 -7.24 3.26
N GLN A 114 7.19 -7.90 4.19
CA GLN A 114 6.29 -7.24 5.15
C GLN A 114 6.98 -6.12 5.93
N VAL A 115 8.19 -6.36 6.41
CA VAL A 115 9.09 -5.34 6.97
C VAL A 115 10.14 -5.05 5.90
N VAL A 116 9.98 -3.91 5.24
CA VAL A 116 10.61 -3.60 3.95
C VAL A 116 12.13 -3.73 3.98
N ASN A 117 12.77 -3.16 4.99
CA ASN A 117 14.23 -3.09 5.10
C ASN A 117 14.88 -4.32 5.76
N TYR A 118 14.12 -5.39 6.00
CA TYR A 118 14.59 -6.64 6.60
C TYR A 118 14.33 -7.86 5.69
N GLY A 119 14.49 -7.70 4.38
CA GLY A 119 14.36 -8.79 3.41
C GLY A 119 15.22 -10.00 3.78
N GLY A 120 14.66 -11.20 3.62
CA GLY A 120 15.35 -12.46 3.90
C GLY A 120 15.53 -12.82 5.38
N MET A 121 15.14 -11.96 6.33
CA MET A 121 15.18 -12.32 7.75
C MET A 121 14.13 -13.38 8.10
N LYS A 122 14.47 -14.26 9.05
CA LYS A 122 13.57 -15.29 9.56
C LYS A 122 12.23 -14.70 9.99
N ASN A 123 11.14 -15.31 9.54
CA ASN A 123 9.75 -14.90 9.78
C ASN A 123 9.31 -13.59 9.08
N ASN A 124 10.19 -12.96 8.29
CA ASN A 124 9.75 -11.91 7.37
C ASN A 124 9.44 -12.55 6.01
N TYR A 125 8.34 -12.20 5.40
CA TYR A 125 7.83 -12.84 4.19
C TYR A 125 7.45 -11.80 3.13
N LEU A 126 7.44 -12.22 1.87
CA LEU A 126 6.91 -11.44 0.75
C LEU A 126 5.39 -11.28 0.93
N GLU A 127 4.94 -10.03 1.03
CA GLU A 127 3.58 -9.73 1.44
C GLU A 127 2.75 -9.25 0.25
N THR A 128 1.68 -10.00 -0.05
CA THR A 128 0.87 -9.81 -1.27
C THR A 128 0.09 -8.51 -1.27
N SER A 129 -0.59 -8.16 -0.18
CA SER A 129 -1.48 -6.99 -0.18
C SER A 129 -0.71 -5.68 -0.32
N GLY A 130 0.39 -5.52 0.41
CA GLY A 130 1.25 -4.35 0.31
C GLY A 130 1.96 -4.27 -1.04
N SER A 131 2.39 -5.40 -1.60
CA SER A 131 2.98 -5.45 -2.95
C SER A 131 1.97 -5.06 -4.02
N SER A 132 0.70 -5.47 -3.89
CA SER A 132 -0.38 -5.05 -4.79
C SER A 132 -0.64 -3.53 -4.71
N ILE A 133 -0.62 -2.96 -3.50
CA ILE A 133 -0.77 -1.51 -3.30
C ILE A 133 0.40 -0.75 -3.93
N MET A 134 1.63 -1.26 -3.81
CA MET A 134 2.79 -0.66 -4.44
C MET A 134 2.72 -0.75 -5.97
N ALA A 135 2.31 -1.89 -6.54
CA ALA A 135 2.08 -2.04 -7.97
C ALA A 135 1.02 -1.05 -8.48
N TYR A 136 -0.11 -0.91 -7.78
CA TYR A 136 -1.12 0.10 -8.07
C TYR A 136 -0.53 1.52 -8.07
N SER A 137 0.26 1.86 -7.05
CA SER A 137 0.86 3.18 -6.91
C SER A 137 1.86 3.49 -8.02
N LEU A 138 2.65 2.50 -8.44
CA LEU A 138 3.56 2.61 -9.58
C LEU A 138 2.78 2.87 -10.89
N LEU A 139 1.79 2.02 -11.21
CA LEU A 139 1.01 2.15 -12.44
C LEU A 139 0.21 3.46 -12.49
N LYS A 140 -0.38 3.86 -11.37
CA LYS A 140 -1.10 5.13 -11.27
C LYS A 140 -0.14 6.32 -11.39
N GLY A 141 1.04 6.24 -10.77
CA GLY A 141 2.07 7.28 -10.86
C GLY A 141 2.57 7.49 -12.29
N VAL A 142 2.79 6.40 -13.04
CA VAL A 142 3.11 6.45 -14.48
C VAL A 142 1.96 7.07 -15.27
N ARG A 143 0.74 6.58 -15.06
CA ARG A 143 -0.45 7.10 -15.78
C ARG A 143 -0.68 8.60 -15.57
N LEU A 144 -0.41 9.10 -14.38
CA LEU A 144 -0.58 10.52 -14.04
C LEU A 144 0.64 11.38 -14.42
N GLY A 145 1.73 10.76 -14.90
CA GLY A 145 2.94 11.45 -15.35
C GLY A 145 3.91 11.85 -14.22
N TYR A 146 3.70 11.37 -12.99
CA TYR A 146 4.63 11.59 -11.87
C TYR A 146 5.83 10.65 -11.90
N LEU A 147 5.70 9.49 -12.57
CA LEU A 147 6.78 8.52 -12.76
C LEU A 147 7.04 8.28 -14.25
N PRO A 148 8.30 8.03 -14.65
CA PRO A 148 8.63 7.63 -16.01
C PRO A 148 7.97 6.30 -16.41
N GLU A 149 7.74 6.07 -17.71
CA GLU A 149 7.15 4.83 -18.22
C GLU A 149 7.95 3.57 -17.83
N SER A 150 9.27 3.68 -17.67
CA SER A 150 10.14 2.57 -17.23
C SER A 150 9.79 2.00 -15.84
N TYR A 151 9.00 2.74 -15.04
CA TYR A 151 8.56 2.23 -13.73
C TYR A 151 7.43 1.21 -13.83
N ARG A 152 6.79 1.09 -14.98
CA ARG A 152 5.76 0.09 -15.26
C ARG A 152 6.27 -1.34 -15.07
N GLU A 153 7.48 -1.62 -15.51
CA GLU A 153 8.09 -2.96 -15.41
C GLU A 153 8.19 -3.48 -13.97
N TYR A 154 8.46 -2.60 -13.00
CA TYR A 154 8.51 -2.99 -11.59
C TYR A 154 7.13 -3.38 -11.04
N ALA A 155 6.09 -2.71 -11.50
CA ALA A 155 4.72 -3.03 -11.10
C ALA A 155 4.22 -4.33 -11.75
N GLU A 156 4.48 -4.51 -13.05
CA GLU A 156 4.10 -5.71 -13.80
C GLU A 156 4.78 -6.94 -13.21
N LYS A 157 6.07 -6.86 -12.91
CA LYS A 157 6.80 -7.95 -12.25
C LYS A 157 6.17 -8.36 -10.90
N ALA A 158 5.74 -7.39 -10.09
CA ALA A 158 5.07 -7.69 -8.82
C ALA A 158 3.71 -8.36 -9.01
N ILE A 159 2.98 -8.03 -10.07
CA ILE A 159 1.67 -8.61 -10.39
C ILE A 159 1.84 -10.03 -10.94
N ASP A 160 2.77 -10.23 -11.85
CA ASP A 160 3.02 -11.51 -12.50
C ASP A 160 3.43 -12.58 -11.48
N ASP A 161 4.35 -12.29 -10.57
CA ASP A 161 4.73 -13.21 -9.49
C ASP A 161 3.54 -13.60 -8.58
N GLN A 162 2.65 -12.65 -8.29
CA GLN A 162 1.45 -12.94 -7.51
C GLN A 162 0.47 -13.85 -8.27
N ILE A 163 0.32 -13.64 -9.58
CA ILE A 163 -0.52 -14.49 -10.43
C ILE A 163 0.07 -15.89 -10.52
N ASP A 164 1.37 -16.02 -10.69
CA ASP A 164 2.05 -17.32 -10.77
C ASP A 164 1.89 -18.11 -9.46
N LYS A 165 2.07 -17.47 -8.31
CA LYS A 165 1.82 -18.10 -7.01
C LYS A 165 0.37 -18.53 -6.81
N LEU A 166 -0.59 -17.75 -7.29
CA LEU A 166 -2.01 -18.13 -7.25
C LEU A 166 -2.28 -19.34 -8.13
N ASN A 167 -1.66 -19.41 -9.30
CA ASN A 167 -1.79 -20.57 -10.21
C ASN A 167 -1.16 -21.83 -9.59
N GLU A 168 0.04 -21.74 -9.01
CA GLU A 168 0.67 -22.85 -8.30
C GLU A 168 -0.21 -23.37 -7.15
N LEU A 169 -0.79 -22.48 -6.35
CA LEU A 169 -1.69 -22.85 -5.28
C LEU A 169 -2.94 -23.54 -5.81
N LYS A 170 -3.53 -23.02 -6.88
CA LYS A 170 -4.68 -23.62 -7.54
C LYS A 170 -4.39 -25.06 -7.99
N ASP A 171 -3.25 -25.29 -8.63
CA ASP A 171 -2.85 -26.61 -9.12
C ASP A 171 -2.62 -27.56 -7.95
N LYS A 172 -1.91 -27.14 -6.91
CA LYS A 172 -1.68 -27.91 -5.67
C LYS A 172 -2.99 -28.28 -4.97
N TYR A 173 -3.93 -27.34 -4.86
CA TYR A 173 -5.25 -27.63 -4.28
C TYR A 173 -6.06 -28.59 -5.15
N SER A 174 -5.96 -28.49 -6.48
CA SER A 174 -6.61 -29.40 -7.41
C SER A 174 -6.09 -30.83 -7.25
N GLU A 175 -4.79 -31.03 -7.09
CA GLU A 175 -4.17 -32.33 -6.81
C GLU A 175 -4.68 -32.93 -5.47
N ILE A 176 -4.71 -32.13 -4.42
CA ILE A 176 -5.21 -32.57 -3.10
C ILE A 176 -6.69 -32.99 -3.18
N ILE A 177 -7.52 -32.21 -3.88
CA ILE A 177 -8.94 -32.50 -4.06
C ILE A 177 -9.13 -33.80 -4.85
N ASN A 178 -8.35 -34.04 -5.88
CA ASN A 178 -8.38 -35.27 -6.66
C ASN A 178 -7.97 -36.49 -5.80
N LEU A 179 -6.95 -36.32 -4.93
CA LEU A 179 -6.50 -37.37 -4.01
C LEU A 179 -7.58 -37.80 -3.00
N ILE A 180 -8.40 -36.87 -2.55
CA ILE A 180 -9.52 -37.14 -1.60
C ILE A 180 -10.84 -37.49 -2.32
N GLY A 181 -10.84 -37.64 -3.66
CA GLY A 181 -12.00 -38.03 -4.43
C GLY A 181 -13.08 -36.96 -4.60
N THR A 182 -12.73 -35.70 -4.36
CA THR A 182 -13.65 -34.56 -4.54
C THR A 182 -13.31 -33.84 -5.84
N SER A 183 -14.29 -33.71 -6.75
CA SER A 183 -14.07 -32.94 -7.98
C SER A 183 -13.89 -31.44 -7.70
N TRP A 184 -13.15 -30.74 -8.55
CA TRP A 184 -12.99 -29.28 -8.48
C TRP A 184 -14.33 -28.54 -8.53
N ASP A 185 -15.30 -29.09 -9.29
CA ASP A 185 -16.65 -28.53 -9.38
C ASP A 185 -17.42 -28.64 -8.05
N ASP A 186 -17.27 -29.76 -7.32
CA ASP A 186 -17.89 -29.95 -6.01
C ASP A 186 -17.25 -29.03 -4.96
N TYR A 187 -15.94 -28.80 -5.05
CA TYR A 187 -15.24 -27.87 -4.18
C TYR A 187 -15.68 -26.42 -4.43
N ASN A 188 -15.77 -26.01 -5.70
CA ASN A 188 -16.26 -24.68 -6.06
C ASN A 188 -17.70 -24.45 -5.63
N LYS A 189 -18.57 -25.47 -5.73
CA LYS A 189 -19.94 -25.39 -5.20
C LYS A 189 -19.94 -25.18 -3.69
N LYS A 190 -19.09 -25.89 -2.96
CA LYS A 190 -18.95 -25.74 -1.48
C LYS A 190 -18.38 -24.38 -1.10
N LEU A 191 -17.38 -23.87 -1.84
CA LEU A 191 -16.84 -22.52 -1.61
C LEU A 191 -17.90 -21.44 -1.87
N LYS A 192 -18.65 -21.56 -2.96
CA LYS A 192 -19.74 -20.64 -3.27
C LYS A 192 -20.80 -20.65 -2.17
N TYR A 193 -21.19 -21.84 -1.70
CA TYR A 193 -22.14 -21.99 -0.61
C TYR A 193 -21.61 -21.39 0.71
N SER A 194 -20.32 -21.57 1.01
CA SER A 194 -19.69 -20.98 2.20
C SER A 194 -19.60 -19.44 2.11
N ALA A 195 -19.37 -18.89 0.93
CA ALA A 195 -19.39 -17.46 0.69
C ALA A 195 -20.80 -16.88 0.81
N GLU A 196 -21.83 -17.57 0.30
CA GLU A 196 -23.23 -17.19 0.45
C GLU A 196 -23.67 -17.19 1.91
N ILE A 197 -23.23 -18.17 2.72
CA ILE A 197 -23.48 -18.19 4.18
C ILE A 197 -22.76 -17.02 4.88
N ALA A 198 -21.53 -16.70 4.50
CA ALA A 198 -20.80 -15.59 5.07
C ALA A 198 -21.48 -14.25 4.76
N ASP A 199 -21.98 -14.06 3.53
CA ASP A 199 -22.75 -12.90 3.13
C ASP A 199 -24.09 -12.78 3.89
N MET A 200 -24.78 -13.91 4.12
CA MET A 200 -26.03 -13.95 4.90
C MET A 200 -25.80 -13.55 6.37
N THR A 201 -24.70 -14.01 6.96
CA THR A 201 -24.35 -13.65 8.35
C THR A 201 -23.95 -12.18 8.50
N PHE A 202 -23.39 -11.56 7.48
CA PHE A 202 -23.10 -10.12 7.49
C PHE A 202 -24.36 -9.26 7.36
N THR A 203 -25.34 -9.69 6.56
CA THR A 203 -26.60 -8.96 6.35
C THR A 203 -27.59 -9.10 7.55
N GLU A 204 -27.47 -10.13 8.36
CA GLU A 204 -28.28 -10.34 9.56
C GLU A 204 -27.72 -9.63 10.81
N MET A 205 -26.51 -9.03 10.72
CA MET A 205 -25.88 -8.28 11.82
C MET A 205 -26.03 -6.76 11.71
N GLU A 206 -26.73 -6.24 10.68
CA GLU A 206 -27.19 -4.86 10.56
C GLU A 206 -28.63 -4.71 11.07
#